data_c2e2348f07800dff30bc664492599cb3
#
_entry.id   c2e2348f07800dff30bc664492599cb3
#
_cell.length_a   1.000
_cell.length_b   1.000
_cell.length_c   1.000
_cell.angle_alpha   90.00
_cell.angle_beta   90.00
_cell.angle_gamma   90.00
#
_symmetry.space_group_name_H-M   'P 1'
#
loop_
_entity.id
_entity.type
_entity.pdbx_description
1 polymer ?
#
loop_
_entity_poly.entity_id
_entity_poly.type
_entity_poly.pdbx_seq_one_letter_code
_entity_poly.pdbx_strand_id
1 'polypeptide(L)'
;IDPADVEKLLELMREQQFGKLVAHAPYTMNLCAAKEDIRKFSKEMIADDLRRMDYTPGNYYNFHPGSHVGQGADAGIEWIAEALNEVLTPEQTTTVLLETMAGKGSEVGRSFEELRAIIDRVELSDKLGICLDTCHVWDAGYDIAGDLDGVLEKFDHVIGLNRLCAVHFNDSMNDRGSHKDRHACIGEGKIGLDAMRRVATHPLL
;
A
#
# COMPACT_ATOMS: atom_id res chain seq x y z
N ILE A 1 -21.65 12.21 -4.22
CA ILE A 1 -20.63 13.27 -4.23
C ILE A 1 -21.24 14.46 -4.98
N ASP A 2 -21.20 15.67 -4.38
CA ASP A 2 -21.69 16.89 -5.01
C ASP A 2 -20.62 17.45 -5.96
N PRO A 3 -20.90 17.64 -7.25
CA PRO A 3 -19.94 18.20 -8.20
C PRO A 3 -19.41 19.59 -7.82
N ALA A 4 -20.24 20.43 -7.19
CA ALA A 4 -19.83 21.77 -6.76
C ALA A 4 -18.79 21.72 -5.62
N ASP A 5 -18.91 20.76 -4.71
CA ASP A 5 -17.92 20.53 -3.66
C ASP A 5 -16.60 19.99 -4.23
N VAL A 6 -16.68 19.15 -5.25
CA VAL A 6 -15.50 18.63 -5.96
C VAL A 6 -14.76 19.76 -6.65
N GLU A 7 -15.46 20.62 -7.41
CA GLU A 7 -14.86 21.75 -8.10
C GLU A 7 -14.13 22.67 -7.11
N LYS A 8 -14.77 23.01 -6.00
CA LYS A 8 -14.19 23.81 -4.94
C LYS A 8 -12.97 23.14 -4.29
N LEU A 9 -13.01 21.83 -4.05
CA LEU A 9 -11.87 21.08 -3.53
C LEU A 9 -10.68 21.15 -4.49
N LEU A 10 -10.90 20.88 -5.77
CA LEU A 10 -9.85 20.91 -6.79
C LEU A 10 -9.25 22.32 -6.97
N GLU A 11 -10.07 23.38 -6.85
CA GLU A 11 -9.61 24.76 -6.87
C GLU A 11 -8.70 25.04 -5.67
N LEU A 12 -9.13 24.71 -4.44
CA LEU A 12 -8.34 24.87 -3.23
C LEU A 12 -7.03 24.08 -3.28
N MET A 13 -7.05 22.86 -3.80
CA MET A 13 -5.83 22.07 -3.96
C MET A 13 -4.82 22.74 -4.89
N ARG A 14 -5.29 23.34 -5.99
CA ARG A 14 -4.42 24.10 -6.91
C ARG A 14 -3.87 25.37 -6.26
N GLU A 15 -4.73 26.16 -5.61
CA GLU A 15 -4.33 27.40 -4.96
C GLU A 15 -3.30 27.18 -3.84
N GLN A 16 -3.49 26.13 -3.05
CA GLN A 16 -2.62 25.80 -1.93
C GLN A 16 -1.42 24.92 -2.35
N GLN A 17 -1.26 24.63 -3.64
CA GLN A 17 -0.23 23.70 -4.14
C GLN A 17 -0.23 22.38 -3.37
N PHE A 18 -1.42 21.86 -3.08
CA PHE A 18 -1.60 20.65 -2.30
C PHE A 18 -1.04 19.43 -3.05
N GLY A 19 -0.35 18.54 -2.32
CA GLY A 19 0.23 17.32 -2.89
C GLY A 19 -0.83 16.28 -3.28
N LYS A 20 -0.37 15.09 -3.60
CA LYS A 20 -1.24 13.95 -3.92
C LYS A 20 -2.07 13.54 -2.71
N LEU A 21 -3.36 13.27 -2.95
CA LEU A 21 -4.20 12.58 -1.97
C LEU A 21 -3.89 11.09 -1.99
N VAL A 22 -3.87 10.47 -0.82
CA VAL A 22 -3.80 9.03 -0.67
C VAL A 22 -5.09 8.59 0.04
N ALA A 23 -6.07 8.12 -0.74
CA ALA A 23 -7.25 7.50 -0.16
C ALA A 23 -6.90 6.09 0.29
N HIS A 24 -7.45 5.66 1.42
CA HIS A 24 -7.19 4.33 1.98
C HIS A 24 -8.46 3.48 1.98
N ALA A 25 -8.37 2.26 1.45
CA ALA A 25 -9.43 1.28 1.52
C ALA A 25 -9.78 0.94 2.98
N PRO A 26 -11.02 0.55 3.29
CA PRO A 26 -11.34 0.01 4.60
C PRO A 26 -10.48 -1.20 4.93
N TYR A 27 -9.91 -1.25 6.15
CA TYR A 27 -9.04 -2.35 6.60
C TYR A 27 -9.73 -3.72 6.63
N THR A 28 -11.06 -3.75 6.53
CA THR A 28 -11.87 -4.97 6.43
C THR A 28 -11.92 -5.56 5.03
N MET A 29 -11.46 -4.83 4.02
CA MET A 29 -11.36 -5.33 2.65
C MET A 29 -10.30 -6.44 2.56
N ASN A 30 -10.64 -7.56 1.91
CA ASN A 30 -9.73 -8.68 1.76
C ASN A 30 -9.95 -9.38 0.41
N LEU A 31 -9.15 -8.99 -0.59
CA LEU A 31 -9.22 -9.54 -1.95
C LEU A 31 -8.77 -10.99 -2.04
N CYS A 32 -8.04 -11.51 -1.04
CA CYS A 32 -7.55 -12.88 -1.01
C CYS A 32 -8.17 -13.74 0.11
N ALA A 33 -9.33 -13.34 0.62
CA ALA A 33 -10.06 -14.12 1.62
C ALA A 33 -10.38 -15.55 1.13
N ALA A 34 -10.36 -16.53 2.04
CA ALA A 34 -10.75 -17.91 1.72
C ALA A 34 -12.20 -18.02 1.22
N LYS A 35 -13.09 -17.15 1.73
CA LYS A 35 -14.50 -17.12 1.34
C LYS A 35 -14.70 -16.26 0.09
N GLU A 36 -15.34 -16.83 -0.92
CA GLU A 36 -15.61 -16.17 -2.20
C GLU A 36 -16.50 -14.93 -2.05
N ASP A 37 -17.52 -14.98 -1.19
CA ASP A 37 -18.41 -13.86 -0.93
C ASP A 37 -17.68 -12.62 -0.39
N ILE A 38 -16.64 -12.82 0.44
CA ILE A 38 -15.78 -11.75 0.94
C ILE A 38 -14.92 -11.18 -0.19
N ARG A 39 -14.33 -12.02 -1.04
CA ARG A 39 -13.54 -11.56 -2.19
C ARG A 39 -14.40 -10.75 -3.16
N LYS A 40 -15.62 -11.25 -3.46
CA LYS A 40 -16.58 -10.55 -4.33
C LYS A 40 -16.96 -9.18 -3.76
N PHE A 41 -17.33 -9.12 -2.49
CA PHE A 41 -17.64 -7.86 -1.81
C PHE A 41 -16.46 -6.88 -1.83
N SER A 42 -15.25 -7.38 -1.55
CA SER A 42 -14.03 -6.56 -1.59
C SER A 42 -13.74 -6.01 -2.99
N LYS A 43 -13.98 -6.80 -4.03
CA LYS A 43 -13.85 -6.38 -5.42
C LYS A 43 -14.88 -5.32 -5.82
N GLU A 44 -16.14 -5.48 -5.40
CA GLU A 44 -17.17 -4.46 -5.61
C GLU A 44 -16.84 -3.15 -4.90
N MET A 45 -16.27 -3.23 -3.69
CA MET A 45 -15.84 -2.06 -2.91
C MET A 45 -14.71 -1.30 -3.59
N ILE A 46 -13.62 -1.96 -4.00
CA ILE A 46 -12.52 -1.29 -4.69
C ILE A 46 -12.98 -0.67 -6.01
N ALA A 47 -13.86 -1.34 -6.75
CA ALA A 47 -14.43 -0.79 -7.99
C ALA A 47 -15.26 0.48 -7.74
N ASP A 48 -16.04 0.53 -6.64
CA ASP A 48 -16.79 1.72 -6.26
C ASP A 48 -15.86 2.86 -5.80
N ASP A 49 -14.85 2.54 -5.00
CA ASP A 49 -13.88 3.52 -4.53
C ASP A 49 -13.08 4.13 -5.70
N LEU A 50 -12.64 3.32 -6.67
CA LEU A 50 -11.94 3.82 -7.86
C LEU A 50 -12.82 4.76 -8.69
N ARG A 51 -14.12 4.45 -8.87
CA ARG A 51 -15.06 5.37 -9.51
C ARG A 51 -15.22 6.70 -8.74
N ARG A 52 -15.14 6.65 -7.40
CA ARG A 52 -15.14 7.87 -6.57
C ARG A 52 -13.85 8.67 -6.73
N MET A 53 -12.71 7.99 -6.90
CA MET A 53 -11.43 8.64 -7.15
C MET A 53 -11.40 9.40 -8.48
N ASP A 54 -12.25 9.10 -9.45
CA ASP A 54 -12.38 9.86 -10.70
C ASP A 54 -12.77 11.33 -10.47
N TYR A 55 -13.38 11.65 -9.33
CA TYR A 55 -13.64 13.05 -8.95
C TYR A 55 -12.38 13.82 -8.53
N THR A 56 -11.33 13.12 -8.14
CA THR A 56 -10.02 13.68 -7.79
C THR A 56 -8.92 13.04 -8.63
N PRO A 57 -8.84 13.33 -9.94
CA PRO A 57 -8.01 12.62 -10.89
C PRO A 57 -6.52 12.72 -10.56
N GLY A 58 -5.75 11.68 -10.88
CA GLY A 58 -4.30 11.64 -10.74
C GLY A 58 -3.80 11.45 -9.30
N ASN A 59 -4.65 11.09 -8.36
CA ASN A 59 -4.32 10.78 -6.97
C ASN A 59 -4.07 9.27 -6.73
N TYR A 60 -3.86 8.88 -5.48
CA TYR A 60 -3.53 7.53 -5.08
C TYR A 60 -4.67 6.86 -4.30
N TYR A 61 -4.87 5.57 -4.53
CA TYR A 61 -5.75 4.73 -3.74
C TYR A 61 -4.93 3.57 -3.16
N ASN A 62 -4.78 3.52 -1.85
CA ASN A 62 -4.00 2.53 -1.13
C ASN A 62 -4.88 1.45 -0.51
N PHE A 63 -4.43 0.21 -0.52
CA PHE A 63 -5.10 -0.89 0.16
C PHE A 63 -4.13 -1.95 0.69
N HIS A 64 -4.53 -2.63 1.76
CA HIS A 64 -3.87 -3.84 2.24
C HIS A 64 -4.18 -5.00 1.29
N PRO A 65 -3.18 -5.71 0.73
CA PRO A 65 -3.41 -6.86 -0.15
C PRO A 65 -4.35 -7.92 0.44
N GLY A 66 -4.32 -8.10 1.76
CA GLY A 66 -5.25 -8.97 2.49
C GLY A 66 -4.58 -10.19 3.12
N SER A 67 -5.41 -11.13 3.57
CA SER A 67 -4.98 -12.35 4.26
C SER A 67 -5.59 -13.58 3.60
N HIS A 68 -4.73 -14.55 3.21
CA HIS A 68 -5.16 -15.77 2.50
C HIS A 68 -5.84 -16.83 3.39
N VAL A 69 -5.82 -16.65 4.71
CA VAL A 69 -6.53 -17.49 5.70
C VAL A 69 -6.32 -18.99 5.47
N GLY A 70 -5.04 -19.41 5.40
CA GLY A 70 -4.66 -20.83 5.28
C GLY A 70 -4.67 -21.41 3.85
N GLN A 71 -5.04 -20.63 2.82
CA GLN A 71 -5.05 -21.08 1.42
C GLN A 71 -3.64 -21.07 0.77
N GLY A 72 -2.68 -20.42 1.40
CA GLY A 72 -1.33 -20.21 0.88
C GLY A 72 -1.15 -18.85 0.21
N ALA A 73 0.08 -18.32 0.28
CA ALA A 73 0.41 -17.00 -0.27
C ALA A 73 0.23 -16.97 -1.79
N ASP A 74 0.59 -18.04 -2.51
CA ASP A 74 0.45 -18.09 -3.98
C ASP A 74 -1.02 -17.97 -4.42
N ALA A 75 -1.94 -18.66 -3.73
CA ALA A 75 -3.38 -18.52 -4.01
C ALA A 75 -3.88 -17.11 -3.68
N GLY A 76 -3.39 -16.52 -2.60
CA GLY A 76 -3.71 -15.14 -2.24
C GLY A 76 -3.24 -14.14 -3.29
N ILE A 77 -2.01 -14.27 -3.77
CA ILE A 77 -1.43 -13.44 -4.83
C ILE A 77 -2.26 -13.54 -6.12
N GLU A 78 -2.66 -14.76 -6.52
CA GLU A 78 -3.48 -15.00 -7.70
C GLU A 78 -4.83 -14.27 -7.59
N TRP A 79 -5.56 -14.46 -6.49
CA TRP A 79 -6.87 -13.82 -6.30
C TRP A 79 -6.81 -12.29 -6.25
N ILE A 80 -5.73 -11.73 -5.67
CA ILE A 80 -5.51 -10.28 -5.69
C ILE A 80 -5.31 -9.79 -7.12
N ALA A 81 -4.46 -10.48 -7.89
CA ALA A 81 -4.18 -10.12 -9.28
C ALA A 81 -5.42 -10.26 -10.17
N GLU A 82 -6.19 -11.35 -10.03
CA GLU A 82 -7.47 -11.54 -10.73
C GLU A 82 -8.44 -10.39 -10.44
N ALA A 83 -8.60 -10.03 -9.16
CA ALA A 83 -9.47 -8.93 -8.77
C ALA A 83 -9.03 -7.59 -9.37
N LEU A 84 -7.72 -7.30 -9.37
CA LEU A 84 -7.17 -6.08 -9.98
C LEU A 84 -7.35 -6.08 -11.51
N ASN A 85 -7.16 -7.20 -12.19
CA ASN A 85 -7.39 -7.31 -13.62
C ASN A 85 -8.86 -7.09 -14.03
N GLU A 86 -9.81 -7.38 -13.12
CA GLU A 86 -11.23 -7.12 -13.37
C GLU A 86 -11.66 -5.67 -13.10
N VAL A 87 -11.00 -4.96 -12.18
CA VAL A 87 -11.45 -3.62 -11.75
C VAL A 87 -10.64 -2.47 -12.34
N LEU A 88 -9.39 -2.70 -12.72
CA LEU A 88 -8.57 -1.66 -13.34
C LEU A 88 -9.00 -1.38 -14.78
N THR A 89 -8.94 -0.11 -15.18
CA THR A 89 -9.26 0.31 -16.55
C THR A 89 -8.12 1.14 -17.15
N PRO A 90 -7.91 1.09 -18.48
CA PRO A 90 -6.87 1.90 -19.14
C PRO A 90 -7.05 3.40 -18.94
N GLU A 91 -8.30 3.87 -18.86
CA GLU A 91 -8.67 5.29 -18.72
C GLU A 91 -8.46 5.83 -17.30
N GLN A 92 -8.34 4.94 -16.32
CA GLN A 92 -8.15 5.30 -14.92
C GLN A 92 -6.91 6.18 -14.73
N THR A 93 -7.08 7.31 -14.04
CA THR A 93 -5.98 8.23 -13.68
C THR A 93 -5.45 7.99 -12.27
N THR A 94 -6.19 7.26 -11.44
CA THR A 94 -5.79 6.91 -10.07
C THR A 94 -4.77 5.78 -10.12
N THR A 95 -3.63 5.96 -9.44
CA THR A 95 -2.67 4.88 -9.21
C THR A 95 -3.09 4.09 -7.98
N VAL A 96 -3.23 2.78 -8.12
CA VAL A 96 -3.60 1.88 -7.01
C VAL A 96 -2.33 1.40 -6.33
N LEU A 97 -2.24 1.61 -5.01
CA LEU A 97 -1.06 1.27 -4.23
C LEU A 97 -1.29 -0.03 -3.45
N LEU A 98 -0.39 -0.98 -3.64
CA LEU A 98 -0.24 -2.13 -2.77
C LEU A 98 0.57 -1.69 -1.54
N GLU A 99 0.02 -1.87 -0.35
CA GLU A 99 0.75 -1.57 0.87
C GLU A 99 1.68 -2.72 1.27
N THR A 100 2.88 -2.39 1.75
CA THR A 100 3.75 -3.37 2.40
C THR A 100 3.12 -3.83 3.71
N MET A 101 3.14 -5.14 4.00
CA MET A 101 2.47 -5.72 5.16
C MET A 101 3.47 -6.28 6.19
N ALA A 102 3.06 -6.31 7.46
CA ALA A 102 3.86 -6.84 8.56
C ALA A 102 4.01 -8.37 8.52
N GLY A 103 3.16 -9.07 7.79
CA GLY A 103 3.12 -10.53 7.76
C GLY A 103 2.40 -11.14 8.96
N LYS A 104 1.45 -10.39 9.54
CA LYS A 104 0.63 -10.88 10.65
C LYS A 104 -0.29 -12.01 10.19
N GLY A 105 -0.13 -13.16 10.82
CA GLY A 105 -0.91 -14.35 10.48
C GLY A 105 -0.66 -14.83 9.05
N SER A 106 -1.60 -14.59 8.16
CA SER A 106 -1.58 -15.01 6.75
C SER A 106 -1.66 -13.83 5.76
N GLU A 107 -1.18 -12.67 6.16
CA GLU A 107 -1.11 -11.49 5.28
C GLU A 107 -0.21 -11.74 4.07
N VAL A 108 -0.67 -11.26 2.91
CA VAL A 108 0.07 -11.20 1.65
C VAL A 108 0.69 -9.82 1.50
N GLY A 109 1.88 -9.74 0.94
CA GLY A 109 2.61 -8.47 0.77
C GLY A 109 3.62 -8.18 1.87
N ARG A 110 3.95 -9.18 2.70
CA ARG A 110 4.97 -9.09 3.76
C ARG A 110 6.41 -9.02 3.22
N SER A 111 6.63 -9.39 1.97
CA SER A 111 7.91 -9.25 1.31
C SER A 111 7.77 -8.52 -0.01
N PHE A 112 8.84 -7.88 -0.46
CA PHE A 112 8.88 -7.19 -1.74
C PHE A 112 8.65 -8.17 -2.89
N GLU A 113 9.07 -9.41 -2.74
CA GLU A 113 8.86 -10.49 -3.71
C GLU A 113 7.39 -10.87 -3.86
N GLU A 114 6.60 -10.90 -2.75
CA GLU A 114 5.14 -11.12 -2.83
C GLU A 114 4.43 -9.97 -3.55
N LEU A 115 4.79 -8.72 -3.26
CA LEU A 115 4.24 -7.55 -3.95
C LEU A 115 4.61 -7.55 -5.43
N ARG A 116 5.85 -7.88 -5.75
CA ARG A 116 6.31 -8.04 -7.14
C ARG A 116 5.53 -9.12 -7.86
N ALA A 117 5.27 -10.23 -7.20
CA ALA A 117 4.51 -11.34 -7.77
C ALA A 117 3.05 -10.98 -8.09
N ILE A 118 2.42 -10.06 -7.30
CA ILE A 118 1.11 -9.50 -7.65
C ILE A 118 1.23 -8.62 -8.89
N ILE A 119 2.20 -7.68 -8.90
CA ILE A 119 2.41 -6.74 -10.01
C ILE A 119 2.62 -7.47 -11.34
N ASP A 120 3.40 -8.55 -11.33
CA ASP A 120 3.72 -9.34 -12.54
C ASP A 120 2.52 -10.08 -13.14
N ARG A 121 1.45 -10.29 -12.36
CA ARG A 121 0.21 -10.94 -12.80
C ARG A 121 -0.88 -9.97 -13.21
N VAL A 122 -0.67 -8.66 -13.01
CA VAL A 122 -1.65 -7.63 -13.38
C VAL A 122 -1.34 -7.06 -14.76
N GLU A 123 -2.32 -7.15 -15.67
CA GLU A 123 -2.18 -6.70 -17.06
C GLU A 123 -1.91 -5.19 -17.16
N LEU A 124 -2.65 -4.38 -16.39
CA LEU A 124 -2.47 -2.92 -16.28
C LEU A 124 -1.53 -2.56 -15.13
N SER A 125 -0.37 -3.21 -15.06
CA SER A 125 0.59 -3.02 -13.97
C SER A 125 1.20 -1.62 -13.91
N ASP A 126 1.11 -0.83 -14.98
CA ASP A 126 1.45 0.60 -15.00
C ASP A 126 0.52 1.46 -14.12
N LYS A 127 -0.69 0.96 -13.80
CA LYS A 127 -1.63 1.57 -12.85
C LYS A 127 -1.33 1.24 -11.39
N LEU A 128 -0.31 0.40 -11.12
CA LEU A 128 0.06 -0.02 -9.77
C LEU A 128 1.31 0.70 -9.26
N GLY A 129 1.26 1.06 -7.99
CA GLY A 129 2.40 1.53 -7.20
C GLY A 129 2.47 0.83 -5.85
N ILE A 130 3.39 1.27 -5.02
CA ILE A 130 3.60 0.76 -3.66
C ILE A 130 3.44 1.91 -2.65
N CYS A 131 2.76 1.59 -1.55
CA CYS A 131 2.84 2.35 -0.31
C CYS A 131 3.72 1.59 0.67
N LEU A 132 4.84 2.18 1.08
CA LEU A 132 5.72 1.60 2.07
C LEU A 132 5.30 2.08 3.46
N ASP A 133 4.80 1.16 4.31
CA ASP A 133 4.58 1.46 5.73
C ASP A 133 5.83 1.09 6.53
N THR A 134 6.39 2.07 7.26
CA THR A 134 7.63 1.90 8.03
C THR A 134 7.49 0.91 9.18
N CYS A 135 6.33 0.89 9.85
CA CYS A 135 6.03 -0.12 10.88
C CYS A 135 5.92 -1.51 10.27
N HIS A 136 5.22 -1.65 9.13
CA HIS A 136 5.00 -2.94 8.50
C HIS A 136 6.30 -3.56 8.00
N VAL A 137 7.15 -2.82 7.29
CA VAL A 137 8.43 -3.39 6.82
C VAL A 137 9.36 -3.74 7.98
N TRP A 138 9.37 -2.94 9.07
CA TRP A 138 10.10 -3.26 10.29
C TRP A 138 9.59 -4.55 10.92
N ASP A 139 8.28 -4.66 11.13
CA ASP A 139 7.66 -5.85 11.71
C ASP A 139 7.79 -7.08 10.79
N ALA A 140 7.91 -6.90 9.47
CA ALA A 140 8.22 -7.96 8.50
C ALA A 140 9.70 -8.40 8.52
N GLY A 141 10.60 -7.63 9.18
CA GLY A 141 11.99 -8.00 9.37
C GLY A 141 13.03 -7.14 8.65
N TYR A 142 12.61 -6.15 7.85
CA TYR A 142 13.53 -5.23 7.17
C TYR A 142 14.16 -4.25 8.17
N ASP A 143 15.47 -4.05 8.09
CA ASP A 143 16.22 -3.22 9.02
C ASP A 143 16.28 -1.75 8.62
N ILE A 144 15.14 -1.08 8.61
CA ILE A 144 15.08 0.36 8.29
C ILE A 144 15.75 1.25 9.35
N ALA A 145 16.05 0.69 10.53
CA ALA A 145 16.73 1.42 11.58
C ALA A 145 18.26 1.32 11.48
N GLY A 146 18.80 0.17 11.08
CA GLY A 146 20.24 -0.05 10.97
C GLY A 146 20.78 0.08 9.55
N ASP A 147 19.97 -0.23 8.54
CA ASP A 147 20.39 -0.32 7.14
C ASP A 147 19.24 0.11 6.17
N LEU A 148 18.83 1.38 6.27
CA LEU A 148 17.78 1.92 5.39
C LEU A 148 18.20 1.87 3.91
N ASP A 149 19.44 2.21 3.59
CA ASP A 149 19.94 2.19 2.21
C ASP A 149 19.88 0.79 1.61
N GLY A 150 20.30 -0.25 2.35
CA GLY A 150 20.23 -1.64 1.89
C GLY A 150 18.79 -2.13 1.72
N VAL A 151 17.84 -1.66 2.55
CA VAL A 151 16.42 -1.95 2.37
C VAL A 151 15.89 -1.30 1.09
N LEU A 152 16.24 -0.04 0.82
CA LEU A 152 15.82 0.67 -0.40
C LEU A 152 16.49 0.09 -1.65
N GLU A 153 17.75 -0.34 -1.58
CA GLU A 153 18.43 -1.05 -2.67
C GLU A 153 17.74 -2.38 -2.98
N LYS A 154 17.36 -3.15 -1.95
CA LYS A 154 16.56 -4.37 -2.15
C LYS A 154 15.20 -4.06 -2.76
N PHE A 155 14.52 -3.01 -2.31
CA PHE A 155 13.24 -2.58 -2.88
C PHE A 155 13.40 -2.24 -4.37
N ASP A 156 14.43 -1.46 -4.72
CA ASP A 156 14.71 -1.08 -6.10
C ASP A 156 15.01 -2.30 -6.98
N HIS A 157 15.81 -3.22 -6.48
CA HIS A 157 16.15 -4.45 -7.22
C HIS A 157 14.93 -5.33 -7.50
N VAL A 158 14.01 -5.47 -6.53
CA VAL A 158 12.87 -6.39 -6.64
C VAL A 158 11.68 -5.73 -7.33
N ILE A 159 11.34 -4.48 -6.96
CA ILE A 159 10.11 -3.80 -7.41
C ILE A 159 10.43 -2.65 -8.37
N GLY A 160 11.45 -1.85 -8.05
CA GLY A 160 11.79 -0.59 -8.68
C GLY A 160 11.33 0.62 -7.87
N LEU A 161 12.25 1.55 -7.55
CA LEU A 161 11.94 2.77 -6.80
C LEU A 161 10.95 3.70 -7.52
N ASN A 162 10.85 3.60 -8.84
CA ASN A 162 9.85 4.34 -9.61
C ASN A 162 8.39 3.95 -9.28
N ARG A 163 8.17 2.83 -8.59
CA ARG A 163 6.85 2.39 -8.11
C ARG A 163 6.59 2.78 -6.66
N LEU A 164 7.55 3.33 -5.94
CA LEU A 164 7.33 3.84 -4.58
C LEU A 164 6.62 5.20 -4.66
N CYS A 165 5.33 5.21 -4.35
CA CYS A 165 4.45 6.37 -4.54
C CYS A 165 4.09 7.07 -3.23
N ALA A 166 4.07 6.34 -2.12
CA ALA A 166 3.68 6.87 -0.81
C ALA A 166 4.43 6.14 0.31
N VAL A 167 4.55 6.82 1.44
CA VAL A 167 5.07 6.26 2.68
C VAL A 167 4.07 6.49 3.80
N HIS A 168 3.62 5.41 4.45
CA HIS A 168 2.98 5.51 5.76
C HIS A 168 4.07 5.58 6.82
N PHE A 169 4.14 6.72 7.47
CA PHE A 169 5.22 7.05 8.37
C PHE A 169 4.86 6.74 9.81
N ASN A 170 5.11 5.51 10.26
CA ASN A 170 4.73 4.97 11.55
C ASN A 170 5.93 4.35 12.27
N ASP A 171 6.08 4.62 13.58
CA ASP A 171 6.97 3.85 14.44
C ASP A 171 6.29 2.54 14.87
N SER A 172 7.05 1.55 15.37
CA SER A 172 6.50 0.27 15.80
C SER A 172 6.65 0.07 17.31
N MET A 173 5.59 -0.46 17.94
CA MET A 173 5.65 -0.90 19.34
C MET A 173 6.49 -2.17 19.54
N ASN A 174 6.81 -2.89 18.48
CA ASN A 174 7.40 -4.21 18.50
C ASN A 174 8.84 -4.22 18.00
N ASP A 175 9.58 -5.27 18.36
CA ASP A 175 10.90 -5.52 17.81
C ASP A 175 10.80 -5.97 16.34
N ARG A 176 11.88 -5.76 15.59
CA ARG A 176 11.99 -6.15 14.18
C ARG A 176 11.67 -7.62 13.97
N GLY A 177 10.87 -7.91 12.95
CA GLY A 177 10.47 -9.28 12.60
C GLY A 177 9.40 -9.87 13.53
N SER A 178 8.67 -9.02 14.25
CA SER A 178 7.63 -9.47 15.18
C SER A 178 6.34 -9.96 14.52
N HIS A 179 6.06 -9.53 13.28
CA HIS A 179 4.84 -9.82 12.54
C HIS A 179 3.54 -9.44 13.27
N LYS A 180 3.50 -8.27 13.91
CA LYS A 180 2.37 -7.90 14.78
C LYS A 180 1.53 -6.72 14.31
N ASP A 181 2.13 -5.77 13.58
CA ASP A 181 1.46 -4.56 13.15
C ASP A 181 0.82 -3.80 14.33
N ARG A 182 1.63 -3.03 15.04
CA ARG A 182 1.20 -2.14 16.12
C ARG A 182 1.99 -0.86 16.08
N HIS A 183 1.35 0.19 15.60
CA HIS A 183 1.95 1.51 15.47
C HIS A 183 2.21 2.15 16.84
N ALA A 184 3.35 2.80 16.99
CA ALA A 184 3.69 3.69 18.08
C ALA A 184 3.74 5.14 17.57
N CYS A 185 3.64 6.11 18.48
CA CYS A 185 3.98 7.48 18.15
C CYS A 185 5.43 7.57 17.70
N ILE A 186 5.71 8.46 16.74
CA ILE A 186 7.04 8.64 16.16
C ILE A 186 8.07 8.96 17.26
N GLY A 187 9.10 8.13 17.35
CA GLY A 187 10.16 8.23 18.34
C GLY A 187 9.88 7.58 19.69
N GLU A 188 8.68 7.03 19.90
CA GLU A 188 8.31 6.29 21.11
C GLU A 188 8.33 4.77 20.91
N GLY A 189 8.56 4.32 19.67
CA GLY A 189 8.61 2.92 19.28
C GLY A 189 10.02 2.34 19.20
N LYS A 190 10.12 1.15 18.62
CA LYS A 190 11.33 0.36 18.50
C LYS A 190 12.19 0.71 17.27
N ILE A 191 11.61 1.35 16.28
CA ILE A 191 12.36 1.93 15.15
C ILE A 191 13.16 3.13 15.67
N GLY A 192 12.52 3.99 16.44
CA GLY A 192 13.13 5.08 17.19
C GLY A 192 13.34 6.36 16.37
N LEU A 193 13.45 7.49 17.08
CA LEU A 193 13.42 8.83 16.51
C LEU A 193 14.51 9.08 15.45
N ASP A 194 15.73 8.60 15.70
CA ASP A 194 16.85 8.86 14.77
C ASP A 194 16.70 8.10 13.45
N ALA A 195 16.17 6.88 13.49
CA ALA A 195 15.84 6.13 12.28
C ALA A 195 14.67 6.79 11.53
N MET A 196 13.62 7.17 12.24
CA MET A 196 12.47 7.88 11.64
C MET A 196 12.89 9.20 10.99
N ARG A 197 13.81 9.95 11.60
CA ARG A 197 14.39 11.16 10.95
C ARG A 197 15.12 10.83 9.66
N ARG A 198 15.91 9.76 9.62
CA ARG A 198 16.60 9.34 8.39
C ARG A 198 15.60 9.00 7.29
N VAL A 199 14.54 8.27 7.62
CA VAL A 199 13.46 7.98 6.67
C VAL A 199 12.83 9.28 6.14
N ALA A 200 12.44 10.21 7.03
CA ALA A 200 11.78 11.46 6.65
C ALA A 200 12.65 12.42 5.81
N THR A 201 13.97 12.27 5.84
CA THR A 201 14.90 13.14 5.12
C THR A 201 15.68 12.43 4.03
N HIS A 202 15.36 11.16 3.76
CA HIS A 202 16.06 10.38 2.76
C HIS A 202 15.73 10.86 1.35
N PRO A 203 16.73 11.09 0.47
CA PRO A 203 16.51 11.71 -0.84
C PRO A 203 15.73 10.85 -1.83
N LEU A 204 15.53 9.56 -1.55
CA LEU A 204 14.75 8.62 -2.38
C LEU A 204 13.32 8.39 -1.86
N LEU A 205 12.90 9.02 -0.73
CA LEU A 205 11.59 8.86 -0.11
C LEU A 205 10.76 10.14 -0.10
#